data_fb96a0ae85b7d6eabd631dfd8de6bea1
#
_entry.id   fb96a0ae85b7d6eabd631dfd8de6bea1
#
_cell.length_a   1.000
_cell.length_b   1.000
_cell.length_c   1.000
_cell.angle_alpha   90.00
_cell.angle_beta   90.00
_cell.angle_gamma   90.00
#
_symmetry.space_group_name_H-M   'P 1'
#
loop_
_entity.id
_entity.type
_entity.pdbx_description
1 polymer ?
#
loop_
_entity_poly.entity_id
_entity_poly.type
_entity_poly.pdbx_seq_one_letter_code
_entity_poly.pdbx_strand_id
1 'polypeptide(L)'
;GIAEVKDTFKSPKFGLIAGSIVVEGAVIKNLPIRVLRDNIVIHEGKLDSLRRFKDEASEVKSGTECGIGIENYNDVKVGDKIEVFERTETARKI
;
A
#
# COMPACT_ATOMS: atom_id res chain seq x y z
N GLY A 1 -0.09 2.97 -8.50
CA GLY A 1 -1.30 3.48 -7.87
C GLY A 1 -0.98 4.17 -6.56
N ILE A 2 -1.94 4.91 -6.11
CA ILE A 2 -1.81 5.67 -4.86
C ILE A 2 -3.00 5.35 -3.97
N ALA A 3 -2.73 5.03 -2.71
CA ALA A 3 -3.76 4.82 -1.71
C ALA A 3 -3.57 5.83 -0.59
N GLU A 4 -4.67 6.32 -0.06
CA GLU A 4 -4.64 7.26 1.05
C GLU A 4 -5.07 6.55 2.32
N VAL A 5 -4.30 6.67 3.37
CA VAL A 5 -4.57 5.98 4.63
C VAL A 5 -5.68 6.70 5.36
N LYS A 6 -6.77 5.98 5.64
CA LYS A 6 -7.90 6.53 6.35
C LYS A 6 -7.97 6.07 7.80
N ASP A 7 -7.40 4.92 8.10
CA ASP A 7 -7.42 4.38 9.44
C ASP A 7 -6.26 3.41 9.60
N THR A 8 -5.93 3.07 10.81
CA THR A 8 -4.89 2.08 11.08
C THR A 8 -5.36 1.16 12.18
N PHE A 9 -5.00 -0.11 12.06
CA PHE A 9 -5.30 -1.07 13.10
C PHE A 9 -4.14 -2.02 13.30
N LYS A 10 -4.03 -2.55 14.49
CA LYS A 10 -3.03 -3.55 14.77
C LYS A 10 -3.65 -4.92 14.69
N SER A 11 -3.03 -5.79 13.94
CA SER A 11 -3.46 -7.16 13.80
C SER A 11 -2.47 -8.05 14.52
N PRO A 12 -2.91 -8.96 15.37
CA PRO A 12 -1.98 -9.88 16.03
C PRO A 12 -1.21 -10.73 15.04
N LYS A 13 -1.78 -10.92 13.86
CA LYS A 13 -1.19 -11.80 12.88
C LYS A 13 -0.32 -11.08 11.88
N PHE A 14 -0.68 -9.86 11.51
CA PHE A 14 -0.01 -9.16 10.43
C PHE A 14 0.68 -7.86 10.86
N GLY A 15 0.60 -7.50 12.13
CA GLY A 15 1.16 -6.25 12.60
C GLY A 15 0.24 -5.08 12.27
N LEU A 16 0.80 -3.96 11.90
CA LEU A 16 0.02 -2.77 11.61
C LEU A 16 -0.56 -2.84 10.21
N ILE A 17 -1.85 -2.66 10.12
CA ILE A 17 -2.56 -2.65 8.84
C ILE A 17 -3.08 -1.24 8.60
N ALA A 18 -2.79 -0.70 7.43
CA ALA A 18 -3.26 0.63 7.05
C ALA A 18 -4.54 0.48 6.26
N GLY A 19 -5.65 0.89 6.87
CA GLY A 19 -6.94 0.94 6.18
C GLY A 19 -6.91 2.12 5.23
N SER A 20 -6.92 1.84 3.94
CA SER A 20 -6.69 2.85 2.93
C SER A 20 -7.74 2.78 1.83
N ILE A 21 -7.87 3.87 1.08
CA ILE A 21 -8.69 3.86 -0.11
C ILE A 21 -7.78 4.16 -1.30
N VAL A 22 -7.90 3.39 -2.35
CA VAL A 22 -7.10 3.61 -3.54
C VAL A 22 -7.69 4.80 -4.28
N VAL A 23 -6.90 5.85 -4.44
CA VAL A 23 -7.39 7.08 -5.06
C VAL A 23 -6.94 7.22 -6.50
N GLU A 24 -5.93 6.48 -6.91
CA GLU A 24 -5.44 6.55 -8.28
C GLU A 24 -4.82 5.23 -8.67
N GLY A 25 -5.11 4.75 -9.85
CA GLY A 25 -4.51 3.52 -10.38
C GLY A 25 -4.95 2.29 -9.62
N ALA A 26 -4.02 1.43 -9.31
CA ALA A 26 -4.29 0.19 -8.59
C ALA A 26 -3.16 -0.11 -7.62
N VAL A 27 -3.51 -0.78 -6.53
CA VAL A 27 -2.55 -1.26 -5.55
C VAL A 27 -2.39 -2.74 -5.78
N ILE A 28 -1.16 -3.19 -5.97
CA ILE A 28 -0.87 -4.58 -6.30
C ILE A 28 0.09 -5.14 -5.26
N LYS A 29 -0.22 -6.33 -4.77
CA LYS A 29 0.56 -6.99 -3.75
C LYS A 29 1.98 -7.30 -4.25
N ASN A 30 2.93 -7.24 -3.34
CA ASN A 30 4.34 -7.58 -3.61
C ASN A 30 5.09 -6.57 -4.48
N LEU A 31 4.52 -5.43 -4.73
CA LEU A 31 5.23 -4.38 -5.46
C LEU A 31 5.91 -3.42 -4.49
N PRO A 32 6.95 -2.75 -4.94
CA PRO A 32 7.59 -1.73 -4.10
C PRO A 32 6.65 -0.57 -3.85
N ILE A 33 6.75 -0.01 -2.66
CA ILE A 33 5.90 1.11 -2.28
C ILE A 33 6.73 2.19 -1.60
N ARG A 34 6.17 3.38 -1.59
CA ARG A 34 6.70 4.49 -0.80
C ARG A 34 5.59 5.03 0.07
N VAL A 35 5.94 5.38 1.30
CA VAL A 35 5.00 6.04 2.19
C VAL A 35 5.34 7.53 2.18
N LEU A 36 4.35 8.36 1.88
CA LEU A 36 4.54 9.80 1.83
C LEU A 36 3.74 10.47 2.93
N ARG A 37 4.36 11.44 3.57
CA ARG A 37 3.70 12.27 4.58
C ARG A 37 4.04 13.71 4.23
N ASP A 38 3.00 14.51 3.98
CA ASP A 38 3.16 15.88 3.53
C ASP A 38 4.01 15.96 2.28
N ASN A 39 3.77 15.03 1.36
CA ASN A 39 4.46 14.94 0.07
C ASN A 39 5.96 14.63 0.19
N ILE A 40 6.37 14.14 1.34
CA ILE A 40 7.77 13.75 1.55
C ILE A 40 7.82 12.24 1.76
N VAL A 41 8.70 11.58 1.05
CA VAL A 41 8.88 10.13 1.20
C VAL A 41 9.55 9.88 2.53
N ILE A 42 8.84 9.20 3.43
CA ILE A 42 9.37 8.89 4.75
C ILE A 42 9.78 7.44 4.88
N HIS A 43 9.37 6.61 3.93
CA HIS A 43 9.74 5.20 3.97
C HIS A 43 9.59 4.59 2.59
N GLU A 44 10.47 3.70 2.25
CA GLU A 44 10.36 2.90 1.03
C GLU A 44 10.44 1.45 1.44
N GLY A 45 9.61 0.63 0.85
CA GLY A 45 9.60 -0.77 1.21
C GLY A 45 8.79 -1.57 0.22
N LYS A 46 8.20 -2.64 0.72
CA LYS A 46 7.46 -3.56 -0.11
C LYS A 46 6.12 -3.80 0.54
N LEU A 47 5.09 -3.92 -0.27
CA LEU A 47 3.76 -4.21 0.22
C LEU A 47 3.71 -5.69 0.60
N ASP A 48 3.59 -5.94 1.89
CA ASP A 48 3.67 -7.28 2.42
C ASP A 48 2.33 -7.99 2.40
N SER A 49 1.26 -7.28 2.67
CA SER A 49 -0.07 -7.86 2.64
C SER A 49 -1.08 -6.88 2.10
N LEU A 50 -2.04 -7.39 1.37
CA LEU A 50 -3.10 -6.58 0.79
C LEU A 50 -4.39 -7.34 1.00
N ARG A 51 -5.36 -6.68 1.63
CA ARG A 51 -6.63 -7.31 1.94
C ARG A 51 -7.76 -6.40 1.55
N ARG A 52 -8.85 -7.01 1.15
CA ARG A 52 -10.07 -6.29 0.84
C ARG A 52 -11.14 -6.89 1.73
N PHE A 53 -11.60 -6.12 2.72
CA PHE A 53 -12.50 -6.61 3.76
C PHE A 53 -11.82 -7.76 4.51
N LYS A 54 -12.35 -8.96 4.43
CA LYS A 54 -11.78 -10.10 5.12
C LYS A 54 -10.92 -10.96 4.23
N ASP A 55 -10.89 -10.67 2.95
CA ASP A 55 -10.22 -11.54 1.99
C ASP A 55 -8.89 -10.97 1.55
N GLU A 56 -7.95 -11.85 1.32
CA GLU A 56 -6.69 -11.46 0.72
C GLU A 56 -6.94 -11.07 -0.72
N ALA A 57 -6.26 -10.03 -1.16
CA ALA A 57 -6.40 -9.57 -2.54
C ALA A 57 -5.04 -9.44 -3.17
N SER A 58 -4.96 -9.65 -4.46
CA SER A 58 -3.72 -9.44 -5.19
C SER A 58 -3.69 -8.06 -5.82
N GLU A 59 -4.84 -7.45 -6.03
CA GLU A 59 -4.93 -6.15 -6.66
C GLU A 59 -6.21 -5.45 -6.20
N VAL A 60 -6.10 -4.15 -5.93
CA VAL A 60 -7.26 -3.32 -5.56
C VAL A 60 -7.23 -2.08 -6.43
N LYS A 61 -8.32 -1.81 -7.11
CA LYS A 61 -8.40 -0.69 -8.04
C LYS A 61 -8.90 0.56 -7.37
N SER A 62 -8.74 1.69 -8.05
CA SER A 62 -9.13 2.98 -7.50
C SER A 62 -10.61 3.00 -7.13
N GLY A 63 -10.92 3.72 -6.07
CA GLY A 63 -12.27 3.79 -5.54
C GLY A 63 -12.61 2.70 -4.56
N THR A 64 -11.72 1.76 -4.31
CA THR A 64 -11.96 0.62 -3.43
C THR A 64 -11.11 0.75 -2.18
N GLU A 65 -11.70 0.40 -1.05
CA GLU A 65 -10.97 0.40 0.22
C GLU A 65 -10.23 -0.91 0.40
N CYS A 66 -9.11 -0.85 1.07
CA CYS A 66 -8.30 -2.05 1.31
C CYS A 66 -7.46 -1.86 2.57
N GLY A 67 -6.94 -2.96 3.07
CA GLY A 67 -5.98 -2.96 4.16
C GLY A 67 -4.60 -3.28 3.61
N ILE A 68 -3.64 -2.42 3.92
CA ILE A 68 -2.28 -2.56 3.41
C ILE A 68 -1.33 -2.78 4.57
N GLY A 69 -0.55 -3.86 4.49
CA GLY A 69 0.52 -4.11 5.44
C GLY A 69 1.85 -3.89 4.74
N ILE A 70 2.72 -3.10 5.35
CA ILE A 70 4.02 -2.79 4.78
C ILE A 70 5.07 -3.57 5.53
N GLU A 71 5.96 -4.19 4.79
CA GLU A 71 7.00 -5.03 5.38
C GLU A 71 7.92 -4.21 6.29
N ASN A 72 8.07 -4.67 7.53
CA ASN A 72 8.98 -4.04 8.49
C ASN A 72 8.72 -2.56 8.76
N TYR A 73 7.48 -2.13 8.67
CA TYR A 73 7.16 -0.72 8.89
C TYR A 73 5.85 -0.60 9.67
N ASN A 74 5.87 0.05 10.80
CA ASN A 74 4.73 0.18 11.67
C ASN A 74 4.40 1.63 12.04
N ASP A 75 4.90 2.58 11.27
CA ASP A 75 4.70 3.99 11.59
C ASP A 75 3.71 4.69 10.67
N VAL A 76 2.84 3.92 10.03
CA VAL A 76 1.83 4.49 9.14
C VAL A 76 0.78 5.22 9.98
N LYS A 77 0.41 6.42 9.53
CA LYS A 77 -0.58 7.22 10.22
C LYS A 77 -1.68 7.67 9.26
N VAL A 78 -2.82 8.01 9.81
CA VAL A 78 -3.93 8.53 9.01
C VAL A 78 -3.47 9.78 8.27
N GLY A 79 -3.79 9.83 7.00
CA GLY A 79 -3.38 10.94 6.15
C GLY A 79 -2.16 10.65 5.31
N ASP A 80 -1.41 9.60 5.65
CA ASP A 80 -0.27 9.21 4.84
C ASP A 80 -0.76 8.66 3.51
N LYS A 81 0.10 8.73 2.51
CA LYS A 81 -0.20 8.14 1.20
C LYS A 81 0.78 7.03 0.93
N ILE A 82 0.27 5.98 0.32
CA ILE A 82 1.09 4.84 -0.05
C ILE A 82 1.11 4.78 -1.56
N GLU A 83 2.28 5.01 -2.13
CA GLU A 83 2.45 4.99 -3.57
C GLU A 83 2.99 3.63 -3.96
N VAL A 84 2.23 2.91 -4.78
CA VAL A 84 2.64 1.60 -5.29
C VAL A 84 3.09 1.81 -6.72
N PHE A 85 4.32 1.46 -7.03
CA PHE A 85 4.78 1.63 -8.40
C PHE A 85 5.19 0.29 -8.97
N GLU A 86 4.85 0.15 -10.23
CA GLU A 86 5.12 -1.07 -10.94
C GLU A 86 6.49 -1.00 -11.51
N ARG A 87 7.30 -1.98 -11.23
CA ARG A 87 8.59 -2.03 -11.82
C ARG A 87 8.44 -2.74 -13.11
N THR A 88 8.30 -2.03 -14.17
CA THR A 88 8.22 -2.64 -15.43
C THR A 88 9.60 -2.95 -15.88
N GLU A 89 9.89 -4.15 -15.93
CA GLU A 89 11.10 -4.54 -16.49
C GLU A 89 10.96 -4.82 -17.89
N THR A 90 10.42 -4.01 -18.62
CA THR A 90 10.36 -4.20 -19.98
C THR A 90 11.64 -3.92 -20.52
N ALA A 91 12.20 -4.65 -20.56
CA ALA A 91 13.28 -4.38 -21.19
C ALA A 91 13.22 -3.83 -22.52
N ARG A 92 13.32 -3.59 -22.42
CA ARG A 92 13.42 -3.33 -23.23
C ARG A 92 14.03 -3.69 -24.03
N LYS A 93 14.04 -3.86 -24.34
CA LYS A 93 14.40 -4.34 -25.02
C LYS A 93 14.71 -4.23 -25.86
N ILE A 94 15.03 -4.04 -26.08
CA ILE A 94 15.21 -4.03 -26.81
C ILE A 94 15.57 -4.31 -27.24
#